data_dbcc14775a566f9d551fadff7f7aff51
#
_entry.id   dbcc14775a566f9d551fadff7f7aff51
#
_cell.length_a   1.000
_cell.length_b   1.000
_cell.length_c   1.000
_cell.angle_alpha   90.00
_cell.angle_beta   90.00
_cell.angle_gamma   90.00
#
_symmetry.space_group_name_H-M   'P 1'
#
loop_
_entity.id
_entity.type
_entity.pdbx_description
1 polymer ?
#
loop_
_entity_poly.entity_id
_entity_poly.type
_entity_poly.pdbx_seq_one_letter_code
_entity_poly.pdbx_strand_id
1 'polypeptide(L)'
;LSPALRPQVAILRWEYARLFQRLGEVLELNDAIQSGRQASSFYRRGQAQALHLDWALASMNAVRAFVALSCAAWLWITSAWNGALSSLLLVGVMCSLMATFPRPLLAAQNFLRGLLLAILISAALLFVLLPASADFEWLALWMALLLYVVAVGLSSPLSAGIAMGIGLETLLMVAPQNIAVYYSNASQWFEFVGGFLAAAVLAVLVFALVYPFRADPRLRRLLYLSRQDVAEMSRCEASEAQRFAFETRMIDRLAVMVGLL
;
A
#
# COMPACT_ATOMS: atom_id res chain seq x y z
N LEU A 1 42.47 -15.10 -16.31
CA LEU A 1 41.31 -15.27 -15.41
C LEU A 1 41.07 -16.75 -15.16
N SER A 2 41.05 -17.18 -13.87
CA SER A 2 40.77 -18.55 -13.51
C SER A 2 39.41 -19.01 -14.08
N PRO A 3 39.28 -20.31 -14.45
CA PRO A 3 38.04 -20.81 -15.06
C PRO A 3 36.77 -20.57 -14.22
N ALA A 4 36.90 -20.46 -12.89
CA ALA A 4 35.83 -20.18 -11.96
C ALA A 4 35.31 -18.74 -12.00
N LEU A 5 36.12 -17.79 -12.47
CA LEU A 5 35.75 -16.35 -12.56
C LEU A 5 35.07 -15.97 -13.89
N ARG A 6 35.17 -16.82 -14.91
CA ARG A 6 34.58 -16.55 -16.23
C ARG A 6 33.07 -16.34 -16.22
N PRO A 7 32.26 -17.17 -15.54
CA PRO A 7 30.82 -16.95 -15.49
C PRO A 7 30.44 -15.68 -14.73
N GLN A 8 31.15 -15.34 -13.66
CA GLN A 8 30.88 -14.13 -12.87
C GLN A 8 31.19 -12.85 -13.67
N VAL A 9 32.30 -12.84 -14.42
CA VAL A 9 32.64 -11.73 -15.31
C VAL A 9 31.64 -11.59 -16.46
N ALA A 10 31.15 -12.71 -16.99
CA ALA A 10 30.11 -12.70 -18.02
C ALA A 10 28.78 -12.12 -17.50
N ILE A 11 28.36 -12.50 -16.30
CA ILE A 11 27.17 -11.95 -15.63
C ILE A 11 27.33 -10.45 -15.38
N LEU A 12 28.47 -10.01 -14.83
CA LEU A 12 28.75 -8.61 -14.60
C LEU A 12 28.73 -7.79 -15.91
N ARG A 13 29.37 -8.30 -16.97
CA ARG A 13 29.31 -7.63 -18.29
C ARG A 13 27.89 -7.52 -18.83
N TRP A 14 27.08 -8.54 -18.66
CA TRP A 14 25.69 -8.54 -19.09
C TRP A 14 24.86 -7.54 -18.28
N GLU A 15 25.05 -7.50 -16.95
CA GLU A 15 24.38 -6.52 -16.09
C GLU A 15 24.77 -5.08 -16.41
N TYR A 16 26.08 -4.80 -16.63
CA TYR A 16 26.53 -3.49 -17.06
C TYR A 16 25.95 -3.08 -18.42
N ALA A 17 25.98 -3.98 -19.41
CA ALA A 17 25.40 -3.70 -20.72
C ALA A 17 23.91 -3.36 -20.61
N ARG A 18 23.17 -4.10 -19.77
CA ARG A 18 21.76 -3.87 -19.51
C ARG A 18 21.49 -2.55 -18.79
N LEU A 19 22.35 -2.17 -17.85
CA LEU A 19 22.25 -0.90 -17.14
C LEU A 19 22.50 0.29 -18.07
N PHE A 20 23.51 0.21 -18.94
CA PHE A 20 23.76 1.22 -19.97
C PHE A 20 22.63 1.33 -20.99
N GLN A 21 22.06 0.20 -21.39
CA GLN A 21 20.90 0.20 -22.27
C GLN A 21 19.70 0.91 -21.62
N ARG A 22 19.40 0.62 -20.36
CA ARG A 22 18.31 1.29 -19.62
C ARG A 22 18.57 2.78 -19.40
N LEU A 23 19.84 3.17 -19.15
CA LEU A 23 20.21 4.58 -19.06
C LEU A 23 19.99 5.30 -20.41
N GLY A 24 20.37 4.67 -21.52
CA GLY A 24 20.09 5.19 -22.85
C GLY A 24 18.58 5.38 -23.07
N GLU A 25 17.80 4.39 -22.69
CA GLU A 25 16.33 4.42 -22.74
C GLU A 25 15.74 5.60 -21.94
N VAL A 26 16.22 5.83 -20.72
CA VAL A 26 15.76 6.95 -19.88
C VAL A 26 16.15 8.30 -20.48
N LEU A 27 17.34 8.42 -21.06
CA LEU A 27 17.80 9.64 -21.72
C LEU A 27 16.98 9.96 -22.98
N GLU A 28 16.69 8.94 -23.82
CA GLU A 28 15.82 9.09 -24.97
C GLU A 28 14.39 9.48 -24.59
N LEU A 29 13.86 8.90 -23.47
CA LEU A 29 12.55 9.25 -22.96
C LEU A 29 12.52 10.71 -22.47
N ASN A 30 13.56 11.14 -21.76
CA ASN A 30 13.69 12.52 -21.29
C ASN A 30 13.77 13.50 -22.47
N ASP A 31 14.54 13.18 -23.51
CA ASP A 31 14.63 13.98 -24.73
C ASP A 31 13.30 14.05 -25.47
N ALA A 32 12.59 12.91 -25.56
CA ALA A 32 11.26 12.85 -26.16
C ALA A 32 10.22 13.71 -25.38
N ILE A 33 10.29 13.70 -24.07
CA ILE A 33 9.43 14.54 -23.21
C ILE A 33 9.74 16.02 -23.43
N GLN A 34 11.03 16.39 -23.42
CA GLN A 34 11.44 17.78 -23.61
C GLN A 34 11.15 18.30 -25.03
N SER A 35 11.26 17.45 -26.04
CA SER A 35 11.02 17.81 -27.45
C SER A 35 9.57 17.69 -27.89
N GLY A 36 8.66 17.23 -27.03
CA GLY A 36 7.24 16.98 -27.35
C GLY A 36 7.02 15.88 -28.41
N ARG A 37 8.05 15.08 -28.71
CA ARG A 37 7.97 13.97 -29.65
C ARG A 37 7.36 12.73 -28.98
N GLN A 38 6.41 12.09 -29.64
CA GLN A 38 5.91 10.80 -29.16
C GLN A 38 7.04 9.76 -29.23
N ALA A 39 7.45 9.23 -28.10
CA ALA A 39 8.40 8.11 -28.00
C ALA A 39 7.76 6.83 -28.53
N SER A 40 7.72 6.69 -29.86
CA SER A 40 6.94 5.67 -30.55
C SER A 40 7.38 4.22 -30.30
N SER A 41 8.66 4.01 -29.95
CA SER A 41 9.19 2.69 -29.64
C SER A 41 8.95 2.25 -28.19
N PHE A 42 8.94 3.19 -27.25
CA PHE A 42 8.74 2.95 -25.81
C PHE A 42 7.28 2.73 -25.46
N TYR A 43 6.36 3.48 -26.06
CA TYR A 43 4.92 3.34 -25.81
C TYR A 43 4.41 1.94 -26.17
N ARG A 44 4.94 1.34 -27.22
CA ARG A 44 4.61 -0.05 -27.61
C ARG A 44 5.18 -1.09 -26.63
N ARG A 45 6.36 -0.89 -26.07
CA ARG A 45 6.94 -1.78 -25.04
C ARG A 45 6.25 -1.63 -23.69
N GLY A 46 5.86 -0.43 -23.29
CA GLY A 46 5.11 -0.18 -22.05
C GLY A 46 3.71 -0.78 -22.03
N GLN A 47 3.04 -0.91 -23.19
CA GLN A 47 1.75 -1.59 -23.29
C GLN A 47 1.83 -3.12 -23.15
N ALA A 48 3.01 -3.69 -23.28
CA ALA A 48 3.24 -5.13 -23.15
C ALA A 48 3.71 -5.55 -21.74
N GLN A 49 3.65 -4.67 -20.75
CA GLN A 49 3.88 -5.06 -19.36
C GLN A 49 2.76 -6.01 -18.91
N ALA A 50 3.00 -7.30 -19.11
CA ALA A 50 2.16 -8.34 -18.54
C ALA A 50 2.38 -8.36 -17.02
N LEU A 51 1.70 -7.47 -16.30
CA LEU A 51 1.62 -7.57 -14.84
C LEU A 51 1.11 -8.97 -14.49
N HIS A 52 1.79 -9.62 -13.56
CA HIS A 52 1.33 -10.90 -13.05
C HIS A 52 0.08 -10.68 -12.19
N LEU A 53 -1.11 -10.82 -12.80
CA LEU A 53 -2.37 -10.79 -12.04
C LEU A 53 -2.53 -12.12 -11.28
N ASP A 54 -2.32 -12.07 -9.98
CA ASP A 54 -2.64 -13.21 -9.12
C ASP A 54 -4.13 -13.23 -8.77
N TRP A 55 -4.95 -13.83 -9.65
CA TRP A 55 -6.40 -13.94 -9.47
C TRP A 55 -6.80 -14.60 -8.16
N ALA A 56 -5.99 -15.54 -7.64
CA ALA A 56 -6.28 -16.16 -6.36
C ALA A 56 -6.07 -15.21 -5.19
N LEU A 57 -5.07 -14.33 -5.26
CA LEU A 57 -4.88 -13.28 -4.27
C LEU A 57 -5.98 -12.22 -4.37
N ALA A 58 -6.35 -11.83 -5.59
CA ALA A 58 -7.42 -10.87 -5.83
C ALA A 58 -8.76 -11.37 -5.30
N SER A 59 -9.13 -12.61 -5.60
CA SER A 59 -10.38 -13.21 -5.09
C SER A 59 -10.39 -13.33 -3.56
N MET A 60 -9.26 -13.69 -2.97
CA MET A 60 -9.13 -13.78 -1.51
C MET A 60 -9.27 -12.42 -0.82
N ASN A 61 -8.70 -11.37 -1.40
CA ASN A 61 -8.87 -10.01 -0.90
C ASN A 61 -10.33 -9.52 -1.09
N ALA A 62 -10.97 -9.88 -2.19
CA ALA A 62 -12.39 -9.59 -2.41
C ALA A 62 -13.28 -10.26 -1.35
N VAL A 63 -13.04 -11.54 -1.01
CA VAL A 63 -13.77 -12.23 0.06
C VAL A 63 -13.53 -11.56 1.41
N ARG A 64 -12.31 -11.17 1.74
CA ARG A 64 -12.01 -10.44 2.97
C ARG A 64 -12.77 -9.12 3.05
N ALA A 65 -12.73 -8.33 1.97
CA ALA A 65 -13.43 -7.06 1.91
C ALA A 65 -14.96 -7.27 2.05
N PHE A 66 -15.50 -8.26 1.36
CA PHE A 66 -16.92 -8.60 1.47
C PHE A 66 -17.32 -8.98 2.90
N VAL A 67 -16.58 -9.88 3.55
CA VAL A 67 -16.85 -10.30 4.93
C VAL A 67 -16.74 -9.10 5.89
N ALA A 68 -15.68 -8.29 5.77
CA ALA A 68 -15.47 -7.15 6.64
C ALA A 68 -16.59 -6.11 6.49
N LEU A 69 -16.97 -5.77 5.26
CA LEU A 69 -18.05 -4.82 4.98
C LEU A 69 -19.40 -5.37 5.44
N SER A 70 -19.68 -6.65 5.23
CA SER A 70 -20.92 -7.30 5.71
C SER A 70 -21.02 -7.27 7.23
N CYS A 71 -19.92 -7.56 7.94
CA CYS A 71 -19.89 -7.48 9.40
C CYS A 71 -20.07 -6.04 9.91
N ALA A 72 -19.43 -5.06 9.27
CA ALA A 72 -19.60 -3.65 9.62
C ALA A 72 -21.03 -3.15 9.35
N ALA A 73 -21.61 -3.53 8.21
CA ALA A 73 -23.00 -3.21 7.87
C ALA A 73 -23.98 -3.86 8.86
N TRP A 74 -23.76 -5.11 9.20
CA TRP A 74 -24.56 -5.81 10.20
C TRP A 74 -24.49 -5.14 11.57
N LEU A 75 -23.27 -4.76 12.01
CA LEU A 75 -23.08 -4.00 13.25
C LEU A 75 -23.84 -2.68 13.20
N TRP A 76 -23.78 -1.93 12.12
CA TRP A 76 -24.51 -0.68 11.96
C TRP A 76 -26.01 -0.85 12.04
N ILE A 77 -26.57 -1.82 11.30
CA ILE A 77 -28.02 -2.07 11.24
C ILE A 77 -28.57 -2.53 12.59
N THR A 78 -27.84 -3.41 13.29
CA THR A 78 -28.33 -4.02 14.54
C THR A 78 -28.13 -3.13 15.76
N SER A 79 -27.05 -2.33 15.80
CA SER A 79 -26.75 -1.47 16.95
C SER A 79 -27.48 -0.13 16.92
N ALA A 80 -27.95 0.32 15.73
CA ALA A 80 -28.45 1.68 15.49
C ALA A 80 -27.47 2.78 15.99
N TRP A 81 -26.18 2.43 16.14
CA TRP A 81 -25.16 3.33 16.63
C TRP A 81 -24.61 4.21 15.49
N ASN A 82 -24.68 5.53 15.65
CA ASN A 82 -24.24 6.46 14.60
C ASN A 82 -22.75 6.32 14.26
N GLY A 83 -21.90 6.02 15.25
CA GLY A 83 -20.47 5.76 15.03
C GLY A 83 -20.18 4.55 14.13
N ALA A 84 -21.13 3.58 14.05
CA ALA A 84 -20.95 2.41 13.19
C ALA A 84 -21.01 2.75 11.69
N LEU A 85 -21.63 3.87 11.29
CA LEU A 85 -21.60 4.33 9.90
C LEU A 85 -20.17 4.73 9.47
N SER A 86 -19.43 5.42 10.33
CA SER A 86 -18.02 5.77 10.07
C SER A 86 -17.13 4.52 10.01
N SER A 87 -17.48 3.45 10.74
CA SER A 87 -16.76 2.17 10.65
C SER A 87 -16.88 1.53 9.27
N LEU A 88 -18.01 1.65 8.60
CA LEU A 88 -18.21 1.10 7.27
C LEU A 88 -17.27 1.74 6.23
N LEU A 89 -17.12 3.05 6.30
CA LEU A 89 -16.22 3.80 5.44
C LEU A 89 -14.76 3.36 5.66
N LEU A 90 -14.29 3.34 6.91
CA LEU A 90 -12.91 2.99 7.22
C LEU A 90 -12.59 1.54 6.90
N VAL A 91 -13.51 0.60 7.14
CA VAL A 91 -13.33 -0.83 6.75
C VAL A 91 -13.08 -0.95 5.25
N GLY A 92 -13.86 -0.23 4.42
CA GLY A 92 -13.67 -0.23 2.97
C GLY A 92 -12.28 0.28 2.56
N VAL A 93 -11.86 1.41 3.15
CA VAL A 93 -10.52 1.98 2.93
C VAL A 93 -9.43 1.02 3.39
N MET A 94 -9.54 0.46 4.58
CA MET A 94 -8.54 -0.48 5.10
C MET A 94 -8.43 -1.74 4.26
N CYS A 95 -9.55 -2.34 3.86
CA CYS A 95 -9.53 -3.56 3.05
C CYS A 95 -8.87 -3.33 1.68
N SER A 96 -9.15 -2.19 1.02
CA SER A 96 -8.54 -1.86 -0.26
C SER A 96 -7.05 -1.52 -0.12
N LEU A 97 -6.69 -0.71 0.87
CA LEU A 97 -5.35 -0.24 1.09
C LEU A 97 -4.42 -1.36 1.57
N MET A 98 -4.85 -2.16 2.56
CA MET A 98 -4.04 -3.25 3.10
C MET A 98 -3.83 -4.38 2.09
N ALA A 99 -4.73 -4.55 1.11
CA ALA A 99 -4.57 -5.52 0.03
C ALA A 99 -3.34 -5.23 -0.85
N THR A 100 -2.85 -3.99 -0.89
CA THR A 100 -1.66 -3.61 -1.68
C THR A 100 -0.34 -3.98 -1.00
N PHE A 101 -0.36 -4.23 0.31
CA PHE A 101 0.86 -4.56 1.05
C PHE A 101 1.24 -6.03 0.93
N PRO A 102 2.55 -6.35 0.90
CA PRO A 102 3.04 -7.73 0.88
C PRO A 102 2.58 -8.55 2.10
N ARG A 103 2.46 -7.90 3.26
CA ARG A 103 2.03 -8.49 4.54
C ARG A 103 0.79 -7.73 5.08
N PRO A 104 -0.41 -8.02 4.56
CA PRO A 104 -1.61 -7.23 4.88
C PRO A 104 -1.97 -7.20 6.37
N LEU A 105 -1.82 -8.32 7.08
CA LEU A 105 -2.11 -8.40 8.52
C LEU A 105 -1.17 -7.50 9.34
N LEU A 106 0.13 -7.52 9.05
CA LEU A 106 1.10 -6.67 9.72
C LEU A 106 0.83 -5.19 9.43
N ALA A 107 0.49 -4.87 8.18
CA ALA A 107 0.11 -3.51 7.80
C ALA A 107 -1.14 -3.05 8.55
N ALA A 108 -2.18 -3.89 8.65
CA ALA A 108 -3.39 -3.59 9.42
C ALA A 108 -3.12 -3.40 10.92
N GLN A 109 -2.25 -4.22 11.52
CA GLN A 109 -1.84 -4.06 12.92
C GLN A 109 -1.06 -2.76 13.14
N ASN A 110 -0.15 -2.41 12.25
CA ASN A 110 0.60 -1.15 12.34
C ASN A 110 -0.33 0.05 12.12
N PHE A 111 -1.30 -0.05 11.22
CA PHE A 111 -2.33 0.97 11.04
C PHE A 111 -3.16 1.16 12.32
N LEU A 112 -3.60 0.08 12.97
CA LEU A 112 -4.33 0.14 14.25
C LEU A 112 -3.48 0.84 15.34
N ARG A 113 -2.18 0.56 15.42
CA ARG A 113 -1.27 1.28 16.34
C ARG A 113 -1.19 2.77 16.00
N GLY A 114 -1.12 3.09 14.71
CA GLY A 114 -1.16 4.47 14.21
C GLY A 114 -2.47 5.17 14.57
N LEU A 115 -3.60 4.50 14.40
CA LEU A 115 -4.91 5.00 14.80
C LEU A 115 -4.99 5.32 16.29
N LEU A 116 -4.50 4.44 17.15
CA LEU A 116 -4.46 4.71 18.61
C LEU A 116 -3.66 5.98 18.95
N LEU A 117 -2.52 6.19 18.27
CA LEU A 117 -1.74 7.42 18.42
C LEU A 117 -2.48 8.63 17.83
N ALA A 118 -3.15 8.46 16.70
CA ALA A 118 -3.95 9.51 16.06
C ALA A 118 -5.09 10.00 16.96
N ILE A 119 -5.75 9.09 17.69
CA ILE A 119 -6.79 9.44 18.67
C ILE A 119 -6.24 10.36 19.74
N LEU A 120 -5.08 10.06 20.30
CA LEU A 120 -4.44 10.88 21.32
C LEU A 120 -4.02 12.25 20.76
N ILE A 121 -3.42 12.26 19.56
CA ILE A 121 -2.98 13.48 18.88
C ILE A 121 -4.19 14.36 18.54
N SER A 122 -5.25 13.79 17.95
CA SER A 122 -6.45 14.54 17.60
C SER A 122 -7.18 15.09 18.82
N ALA A 123 -7.26 14.33 19.91
CA ALA A 123 -7.80 14.81 21.18
C ALA A 123 -7.00 16.01 21.73
N ALA A 124 -5.68 15.92 21.73
CA ALA A 124 -4.83 17.01 22.16
C ALA A 124 -4.98 18.25 21.28
N LEU A 125 -5.03 18.06 19.95
CA LEU A 125 -5.25 19.15 19.01
C LEU A 125 -6.61 19.80 19.21
N LEU A 126 -7.71 19.02 19.23
CA LEU A 126 -9.07 19.54 19.29
C LEU A 126 -9.44 20.16 20.64
N PHE A 127 -9.07 19.53 21.74
CA PHE A 127 -9.57 19.92 23.05
C PHE A 127 -8.57 20.75 23.90
N VAL A 128 -7.28 20.78 23.50
CA VAL A 128 -6.26 21.51 24.24
C VAL A 128 -5.62 22.61 23.39
N LEU A 129 -5.08 22.30 22.24
CA LEU A 129 -4.25 23.22 21.47
C LEU A 129 -5.08 24.22 20.66
N LEU A 130 -6.12 23.78 19.97
CA LEU A 130 -6.97 24.66 19.19
C LEU A 130 -7.79 25.65 20.03
N PRO A 131 -8.36 25.27 21.22
CA PRO A 131 -9.01 26.23 22.09
C PRO A 131 -8.10 27.30 22.64
N ALA A 132 -6.81 26.96 22.85
CA ALA A 132 -5.82 27.91 23.38
C ALA A 132 -5.34 28.92 22.32
N SER A 133 -5.62 28.67 21.03
CA SER A 133 -5.14 29.47 19.90
C SER A 133 -6.25 29.64 18.89
N ALA A 134 -6.82 30.86 18.80
CA ALA A 134 -7.96 31.16 17.94
C ALA A 134 -7.59 31.42 16.46
N ASP A 135 -6.29 31.54 16.15
CA ASP A 135 -5.80 31.97 14.86
C ASP A 135 -5.50 30.81 13.92
N PHE A 136 -5.79 31.02 12.63
CA PHE A 136 -5.54 30.01 11.58
C PHE A 136 -4.06 29.60 11.47
N GLU A 137 -3.14 30.52 11.75
CA GLU A 137 -1.70 30.29 11.69
C GLU A 137 -1.25 29.15 12.63
N TRP A 138 -1.83 29.06 13.80
CA TRP A 138 -1.56 27.98 14.74
C TRP A 138 -2.07 26.63 14.24
N LEU A 139 -3.26 26.59 13.67
CA LEU A 139 -3.77 25.38 13.03
C LEU A 139 -2.84 24.93 11.91
N ALA A 140 -2.44 25.86 11.03
CA ALA A 140 -1.54 25.58 9.92
C ALA A 140 -0.19 25.05 10.40
N LEU A 141 0.37 25.65 11.48
CA LEU A 141 1.63 25.22 12.09
C LEU A 141 1.55 23.78 12.62
N TRP A 142 0.49 23.47 13.41
CA TRP A 142 0.31 22.13 13.96
C TRP A 142 0.08 21.07 12.87
N MET A 143 -0.69 21.40 11.84
CA MET A 143 -0.90 20.53 10.70
C MET A 143 0.39 20.30 9.90
N ALA A 144 1.18 21.35 9.67
CA ALA A 144 2.46 21.24 8.99
C ALA A 144 3.44 20.34 9.76
N LEU A 145 3.53 20.51 11.08
CA LEU A 145 4.36 19.66 11.94
C LEU A 145 3.91 18.20 11.90
N LEU A 146 2.62 17.95 12.00
CA LEU A 146 2.05 16.61 11.91
C LEU A 146 2.36 15.97 10.57
N LEU A 147 2.09 16.66 9.46
CA LEU A 147 2.33 16.17 8.12
C LEU A 147 3.82 15.90 7.86
N TYR A 148 4.70 16.72 8.42
CA TYR A 148 6.15 16.48 8.37
C TYR A 148 6.53 15.16 9.06
N VAL A 149 6.06 14.93 10.29
CA VAL A 149 6.31 13.69 11.03
C VAL A 149 5.75 12.47 10.28
N VAL A 150 4.56 12.59 9.74
CA VAL A 150 3.93 11.54 8.93
C VAL A 150 4.75 11.26 7.66
N ALA A 151 5.20 12.29 6.94
CA ALA A 151 6.01 12.15 5.73
C ALA A 151 7.35 11.43 6.02
N VAL A 152 8.02 11.80 7.11
CA VAL A 152 9.22 11.10 7.59
C VAL A 152 8.91 9.64 7.95
N GLY A 153 7.79 9.38 8.63
CA GLY A 153 7.36 8.03 8.96
C GLY A 153 7.04 7.17 7.73
N LEU A 154 6.48 7.76 6.69
CA LEU A 154 6.17 7.07 5.42
C LEU A 154 7.41 6.71 4.61
N SER A 155 8.54 7.39 4.82
CA SER A 155 9.79 7.09 4.10
C SER A 155 10.42 5.75 4.49
N SER A 156 10.06 5.19 5.64
CA SER A 156 10.58 3.91 6.12
C SER A 156 9.51 2.80 6.04
N PRO A 157 9.82 1.64 5.44
CA PRO A 157 8.85 0.53 5.32
C PRO A 157 8.40 -0.03 6.68
N LEU A 158 9.20 0.15 7.73
CA LEU A 158 8.87 -0.31 9.09
C LEU A 158 7.81 0.57 9.76
N SER A 159 7.84 1.88 9.56
CA SER A 159 6.95 2.85 10.19
C SER A 159 5.80 3.31 9.29
N ALA A 160 5.85 3.00 7.97
CA ALA A 160 4.88 3.49 7.00
C ALA A 160 3.43 3.18 7.38
N GLY A 161 3.14 1.97 7.87
CA GLY A 161 1.78 1.60 8.30
C GLY A 161 1.29 2.42 9.50
N ILE A 162 2.17 2.70 10.46
CA ILE A 162 1.86 3.53 11.65
C ILE A 162 1.66 4.99 11.22
N ALA A 163 2.59 5.51 10.43
CA ALA A 163 2.52 6.89 9.93
C ALA A 163 1.26 7.13 9.09
N MET A 164 0.87 6.16 8.26
CA MET A 164 -0.36 6.22 7.48
C MET A 164 -1.61 6.27 8.38
N GLY A 165 -1.65 5.43 9.43
CA GLY A 165 -2.73 5.47 10.43
C GLY A 165 -2.79 6.82 11.14
N ILE A 166 -1.65 7.37 11.59
CA ILE A 166 -1.60 8.70 12.23
C ILE A 166 -2.10 9.77 11.25
N GLY A 167 -1.56 9.81 10.03
CA GLY A 167 -1.85 10.87 9.07
C GLY A 167 -3.31 10.87 8.61
N LEU A 168 -3.80 9.72 8.15
CA LEU A 168 -5.15 9.60 7.63
C LEU A 168 -6.20 9.93 8.70
N GLU A 169 -6.06 9.33 9.87
CA GLU A 169 -7.07 9.48 10.93
C GLU A 169 -7.03 10.87 11.56
N THR A 170 -5.84 11.41 11.85
CA THR A 170 -5.76 12.77 12.41
C THR A 170 -6.29 13.81 11.43
N LEU A 171 -6.00 13.68 10.12
CA LEU A 171 -6.54 14.57 9.11
C LEU A 171 -8.06 14.51 9.03
N LEU A 172 -8.67 13.32 9.12
CA LEU A 172 -10.12 13.17 9.12
C LEU A 172 -10.76 13.73 10.39
N MET A 173 -10.14 13.52 11.56
CA MET A 173 -10.67 13.98 12.85
C MET A 173 -10.55 15.51 13.03
N VAL A 174 -9.48 16.11 12.51
CA VAL A 174 -9.17 17.55 12.64
C VAL A 174 -9.49 18.31 11.36
N ALA A 175 -10.25 17.72 10.44
CA ALA A 175 -10.70 18.44 9.25
C ALA A 175 -11.54 19.68 9.61
N PRO A 176 -11.37 20.82 8.91
CA PRO A 176 -12.04 22.08 9.28
C PRO A 176 -13.56 21.98 9.41
N GLN A 177 -14.21 21.17 8.57
CA GLN A 177 -15.65 20.90 8.65
C GLN A 177 -16.06 20.16 9.94
N ASN A 178 -15.16 19.42 10.56
CA ASN A 178 -15.43 18.61 11.75
C ASN A 178 -15.09 19.35 13.05
N ILE A 179 -14.15 20.31 13.01
CA ILE A 179 -13.71 21.07 14.20
C ILE A 179 -14.90 21.76 14.86
N ALA A 180 -15.71 22.48 14.11
CA ALA A 180 -16.85 23.19 14.65
C ALA A 180 -17.89 22.26 15.29
N VAL A 181 -18.10 21.08 14.68
CA VAL A 181 -19.04 20.07 15.17
C VAL A 181 -18.53 19.43 16.47
N TYR A 182 -17.29 19.03 16.50
CA TYR A 182 -16.71 18.37 17.70
C TYR A 182 -16.52 19.33 18.86
N TYR A 183 -16.28 20.61 18.56
CA TYR A 183 -16.17 21.65 19.57
C TYR A 183 -17.51 21.91 20.27
N SER A 184 -18.61 21.87 19.52
CA SER A 184 -19.95 22.03 20.07
C SER A 184 -20.50 20.74 20.70
N ASN A 185 -20.02 19.57 20.27
CA ASN A 185 -20.54 18.28 20.72
C ASN A 185 -19.44 17.21 20.77
N ALA A 186 -18.74 17.14 21.88
CA ALA A 186 -17.68 16.15 22.08
C ALA A 186 -18.17 14.69 21.95
N SER A 187 -19.46 14.41 22.20
CA SER A 187 -19.99 13.04 22.06
C SER A 187 -19.89 12.54 20.61
N GLN A 188 -20.03 13.42 19.62
CA GLN A 188 -19.87 13.05 18.21
C GLN A 188 -18.43 12.65 17.88
N TRP A 189 -17.46 13.32 18.48
CA TRP A 189 -16.06 12.90 18.34
C TRP A 189 -15.83 11.50 18.90
N PHE A 190 -16.37 11.19 20.08
CA PHE A 190 -16.27 9.85 20.67
C PHE A 190 -16.97 8.79 19.82
N GLU A 191 -18.13 9.11 19.24
CA GLU A 191 -18.82 8.21 18.32
C GLU A 191 -17.97 7.92 17.06
N PHE A 192 -17.36 8.95 16.49
CA PHE A 192 -16.51 8.83 15.30
C PHE A 192 -15.25 8.00 15.60
N VAL A 193 -14.55 8.31 16.68
CA VAL A 193 -13.38 7.57 17.17
C VAL A 193 -13.73 6.12 17.46
N GLY A 194 -14.84 5.87 18.14
CA GLY A 194 -15.32 4.53 18.44
C GLY A 194 -15.60 3.73 17.17
N GLY A 195 -16.24 4.36 16.17
CA GLY A 195 -16.50 3.75 14.87
C GLY A 195 -15.22 3.37 14.13
N PHE A 196 -14.24 4.26 14.13
CA PHE A 196 -12.94 4.02 13.51
C PHE A 196 -12.15 2.92 14.21
N LEU A 197 -12.17 2.91 15.54
CA LEU A 197 -11.52 1.86 16.31
C LEU A 197 -12.17 0.50 16.05
N ALA A 198 -13.50 0.44 16.03
CA ALA A 198 -14.24 -0.78 15.71
C ALA A 198 -13.89 -1.27 14.29
N ALA A 199 -13.80 -0.38 13.32
CA ALA A 199 -13.39 -0.69 11.95
C ALA A 199 -11.99 -1.28 11.87
N ALA A 200 -11.01 -0.65 12.51
CA ALA A 200 -9.63 -1.10 12.49
C ALA A 200 -9.47 -2.46 13.17
N VAL A 201 -10.14 -2.69 14.30
CA VAL A 201 -10.17 -3.98 14.98
C VAL A 201 -10.83 -5.04 14.10
N LEU A 202 -11.97 -4.74 13.48
CA LEU A 202 -12.67 -5.65 12.57
C LEU A 202 -11.79 -6.01 11.37
N ALA A 203 -11.12 -5.03 10.76
CA ALA A 203 -10.21 -5.28 9.65
C ALA A 203 -9.05 -6.22 10.08
N VAL A 204 -8.40 -5.96 11.22
CA VAL A 204 -7.34 -6.84 11.76
C VAL A 204 -7.87 -8.25 11.98
N LEU A 205 -9.06 -8.41 12.57
CA LEU A 205 -9.69 -9.72 12.80
C LEU A 205 -9.97 -10.44 11.48
N VAL A 206 -10.53 -9.76 10.49
CA VAL A 206 -10.81 -10.37 9.19
C VAL A 206 -9.51 -10.78 8.48
N PHE A 207 -8.48 -9.96 8.50
CA PHE A 207 -7.18 -10.34 7.93
C PHE A 207 -6.50 -11.49 8.69
N ALA A 208 -6.78 -11.66 9.98
CA ALA A 208 -6.24 -12.74 10.78
C ALA A 208 -7.03 -14.06 10.60
N LEU A 209 -8.36 -13.99 10.52
CA LEU A 209 -9.23 -15.17 10.54
C LEU A 209 -9.59 -15.67 9.14
N VAL A 210 -9.87 -14.74 8.21
CA VAL A 210 -10.27 -15.08 6.84
C VAL A 210 -9.03 -15.37 6.02
N TYR A 211 -8.67 -16.61 5.87
CA TYR A 211 -7.50 -17.09 5.15
C TYR A 211 -6.21 -16.42 5.67
N PRO A 212 -5.66 -16.88 6.79
CA PRO A 212 -4.45 -16.30 7.36
C PRO A 212 -3.34 -16.32 6.32
N PHE A 213 -2.78 -15.15 6.05
CA PHE A 213 -1.74 -14.98 5.05
C PHE A 213 -0.45 -15.65 5.55
N ARG A 214 -0.16 -16.85 5.04
CA ARG A 214 1.11 -17.53 5.29
C ARG A 214 2.06 -17.19 4.14
N ALA A 215 3.23 -16.66 4.47
CA ALA A 215 4.27 -16.35 3.49
C ALA A 215 4.74 -17.62 2.74
N ASP A 216 4.87 -18.75 3.44
CA ASP A 216 5.40 -20.00 2.89
C ASP A 216 4.60 -20.58 1.71
N PRO A 217 3.25 -20.70 1.74
CA PRO A 217 2.51 -21.22 0.60
C PRO A 217 2.57 -20.26 -0.61
N ARG A 218 2.60 -18.96 -0.37
CA ARG A 218 2.71 -17.96 -1.45
C ARG A 218 4.09 -18.01 -2.09
N LEU A 219 5.14 -18.07 -1.29
CA LEU A 219 6.52 -18.21 -1.78
C LEU A 219 6.68 -19.49 -2.61
N ARG A 220 6.19 -20.64 -2.11
CA ARG A 220 6.21 -21.91 -2.83
C ARG A 220 5.46 -21.83 -4.15
N ARG A 221 4.30 -21.19 -4.17
CA ARG A 221 3.50 -21.00 -5.39
C ARG A 221 4.22 -20.11 -6.40
N LEU A 222 4.79 -18.98 -5.96
CA LEU A 222 5.57 -18.10 -6.83
C LEU A 222 6.81 -18.81 -7.40
N LEU A 223 7.51 -19.57 -6.59
CA LEU A 223 8.63 -20.40 -7.04
C LEU A 223 8.20 -21.48 -8.05
N TYR A 224 7.06 -22.14 -7.82
CA TYR A 224 6.51 -23.11 -8.76
C TYR A 224 6.18 -22.48 -10.11
N LEU A 225 5.44 -21.36 -10.10
CA LEU A 225 5.10 -20.62 -11.32
C LEU A 225 6.34 -20.09 -12.05
N SER A 226 7.35 -19.64 -11.31
CA SER A 226 8.62 -19.19 -11.91
C SER A 226 9.37 -20.37 -12.58
N ARG A 227 9.38 -21.54 -11.96
CA ARG A 227 9.98 -22.76 -12.55
C ARG A 227 9.22 -23.20 -13.80
N GLN A 228 7.91 -23.12 -13.79
CA GLN A 228 7.08 -23.45 -14.94
C GLN A 228 7.35 -22.51 -16.11
N ASP A 229 7.39 -21.20 -15.88
CA ASP A 229 7.71 -20.21 -16.92
C ASP A 229 9.12 -20.41 -17.50
N VAL A 230 10.12 -20.73 -16.67
CA VAL A 230 11.49 -21.06 -17.13
C VAL A 230 11.47 -22.32 -18.01
N ALA A 231 10.75 -23.36 -17.57
CA ALA A 231 10.64 -24.59 -18.34
C ALA A 231 9.92 -24.39 -19.68
N GLU A 232 8.91 -23.54 -19.74
CA GLU A 232 8.20 -23.17 -20.96
C GLU A 232 9.12 -22.42 -21.93
N MET A 233 9.84 -21.41 -21.41
CA MET A 233 10.79 -20.62 -22.19
C MET A 233 11.98 -21.44 -22.73
N SER A 234 12.36 -22.51 -22.03
CA SER A 234 13.43 -23.41 -22.48
C SER A 234 13.02 -24.35 -23.62
N ARG A 235 11.71 -24.55 -23.83
CA ARG A 235 11.17 -25.48 -24.85
C ARG A 235 10.84 -24.84 -26.18
N CYS A 236 10.69 -23.51 -26.22
CA CYS A 236 10.28 -22.78 -27.41
C CYS A 236 11.34 -21.74 -27.80
N GLU A 237 11.51 -21.52 -29.12
CA GLU A 237 12.21 -20.35 -29.62
C GLU A 237 11.31 -19.13 -29.34
N ALA A 238 11.53 -18.49 -28.21
CA ALA A 238 10.70 -17.36 -27.77
C ALA A 238 10.95 -16.13 -28.63
N SER A 239 9.88 -15.50 -29.08
CA SER A 239 9.94 -14.18 -29.71
C SER A 239 10.43 -13.10 -28.73
N GLU A 240 10.94 -11.98 -29.22
CA GLU A 240 11.38 -10.85 -28.37
C GLU A 240 10.27 -10.38 -27.42
N ALA A 241 9.02 -10.32 -27.86
CA ALA A 241 7.88 -9.95 -27.04
C ALA A 241 7.63 -10.96 -25.89
N GLN A 242 7.79 -12.25 -26.15
CA GLN A 242 7.66 -13.30 -25.13
C GLN A 242 8.80 -13.23 -24.11
N ARG A 243 10.03 -12.98 -24.55
CA ARG A 243 11.19 -12.79 -23.65
C ARG A 243 10.98 -11.57 -22.73
N PHE A 244 10.54 -10.47 -23.28
CA PHE A 244 10.25 -9.25 -22.50
C PHE A 244 9.13 -9.48 -21.48
N ALA A 245 8.04 -10.12 -21.87
CA ALA A 245 6.94 -10.47 -20.97
C ALA A 245 7.38 -11.42 -19.85
N PHE A 246 8.25 -12.39 -20.14
CA PHE A 246 8.85 -13.29 -19.16
C PHE A 246 9.73 -12.53 -18.18
N GLU A 247 10.64 -11.68 -18.65
CA GLU A 247 11.52 -10.88 -17.79
C GLU A 247 10.72 -9.98 -16.85
N THR A 248 9.68 -9.31 -17.35
CA THR A 248 8.83 -8.43 -16.55
C THR A 248 8.09 -9.20 -15.47
N ARG A 249 7.49 -10.36 -15.81
CA ARG A 249 6.82 -11.22 -14.81
C ARG A 249 7.79 -11.76 -13.77
N MET A 250 9.02 -12.10 -14.16
CA MET A 250 10.03 -12.62 -13.25
C MET A 250 10.51 -11.54 -12.27
N ILE A 251 10.73 -10.32 -12.75
CA ILE A 251 11.10 -9.17 -11.91
C ILE A 251 10.01 -8.86 -10.90
N ASP A 252 8.75 -8.82 -11.35
CA ASP A 252 7.59 -8.56 -10.48
C ASP A 252 7.47 -9.64 -9.37
N ARG A 253 7.60 -10.93 -9.73
CA ARG A 253 7.59 -12.01 -8.74
C ARG A 253 8.76 -11.96 -7.77
N LEU A 254 9.96 -11.61 -8.25
CA LEU A 254 11.13 -11.44 -7.38
C LEU A 254 10.94 -10.30 -6.40
N ALA A 255 10.39 -9.17 -6.84
CA ALA A 255 10.07 -8.05 -5.96
C ALA A 255 9.08 -8.44 -4.86
N VAL A 256 8.05 -9.21 -5.21
CA VAL A 256 7.08 -9.76 -4.24
C VAL A 256 7.75 -10.75 -3.28
N MET A 257 8.62 -11.65 -3.77
CA MET A 257 9.33 -12.61 -2.92
C MET A 257 10.26 -11.93 -1.91
N VAL A 258 10.99 -10.90 -2.34
CA VAL A 258 11.85 -10.09 -1.44
C VAL A 258 11.02 -9.40 -0.36
N GLY A 259 9.83 -8.89 -0.70
CA GLY A 259 8.91 -8.28 0.27
C GLY A 259 8.29 -9.27 1.29
N LEU A 260 8.39 -10.58 1.02
CA LEU A 260 7.89 -11.65 1.90
C LEU A 260 8.95 -12.18 2.89
N LEU A 261 10.22 -12.01 2.56
CA LEU A 261 11.37 -12.36 3.40
C LEU A 261 11.59 -11.28 4.46
#